data_c4e107e7f0943f588783feba46b8165a
#
_entry.id   c4e107e7f0943f588783feba46b8165a
#
_cell.length_a   1.000
_cell.length_b   1.000
_cell.length_c   1.000
_cell.angle_alpha   90.00
_cell.angle_beta   90.00
_cell.angle_gamma   90.00
#
_symmetry.space_group_name_H-M   'P 1'
#
loop_
_entity.id
_entity.type
_entity.pdbx_description
1 polymer ?
#
loop_
_entity_poly.entity_id
_entity_poly.type
_entity_poly.pdbx_seq_one_letter_code
_entity_poly.pdbx_strand_id
1 'polypeptide(L)'
;MQQGYIAVITIFGKYRRIMTPGLNFKIPFIEVVHKKISIQNRSVELEFQAITIDQANVYFKAMLLYSVIDQDEKYIINVAFKFVDERNFMQALIRTIEGSIRGYVATKKQADVLGLRKDITEHVKEQIDRNLEEWGYHLKDLQLNDITFDEVIMKSMSQVVASNNLKAAAENEGQALLITRTKAAEAEGNFIKISANAEREAAQMRGQGVALFRQEVAKGMTEAAKELQTANLDTSVILFSMWTEAVKNFAEQGKGNIIFLDGSPDGMQQTMRQMMALSSLTDLTERNKPN
;
A
#
# COMPACT_ATOMS: atom_id res chain seq x y z
N MET A 1 -40.05 -47.67 9.83
CA MET A 1 -38.88 -46.87 10.31
C MET A 1 -39.09 -45.42 9.90
N GLN A 2 -38.75 -44.51 10.80
CA GLN A 2 -38.81 -43.08 10.50
C GLN A 2 -37.72 -42.68 9.50
N GLN A 3 -38.01 -41.69 8.70
CA GLN A 3 -37.02 -41.11 7.78
C GLN A 3 -35.82 -40.53 8.54
N GLY A 4 -34.62 -40.73 8.09
CA GLY A 4 -33.39 -40.29 8.77
C GLY A 4 -32.83 -41.32 9.79
N TYR A 5 -33.43 -42.51 9.94
CA TYR A 5 -32.97 -43.54 10.85
C TYR A 5 -32.87 -44.91 10.10
N ILE A 6 -31.83 -45.66 10.44
CA ILE A 6 -31.63 -47.04 10.03
C ILE A 6 -31.57 -47.93 11.26
N ALA A 7 -32.20 -49.09 11.23
CA ALA A 7 -32.10 -50.04 12.33
C ALA A 7 -31.26 -51.24 11.92
N VAL A 8 -30.40 -51.67 12.82
CA VAL A 8 -29.59 -52.87 12.69
C VAL A 8 -30.33 -54.01 13.42
N ILE A 9 -30.56 -55.08 12.67
CA ILE A 9 -31.29 -56.25 13.16
C ILE A 9 -30.30 -57.39 13.42
N THR A 10 -30.46 -58.01 14.59
CA THR A 10 -29.69 -59.18 15.00
C THR A 10 -30.62 -60.38 15.25
N ILE A 11 -30.10 -61.58 15.00
CA ILE A 11 -30.70 -62.87 15.39
C ILE A 11 -29.74 -63.56 16.35
N PHE A 12 -30.18 -63.83 17.55
CA PHE A 12 -29.34 -64.41 18.63
C PHE A 12 -27.98 -63.70 18.80
N GLY A 13 -27.98 -62.33 18.69
CA GLY A 13 -26.77 -61.52 18.80
C GLY A 13 -25.93 -61.38 17.53
N LYS A 14 -26.20 -62.16 16.50
CA LYS A 14 -25.50 -62.10 15.22
C LYS A 14 -26.20 -61.14 14.26
N TYR A 15 -25.40 -60.29 13.57
CA TYR A 15 -25.92 -59.40 12.54
C TYR A 15 -26.68 -60.17 11.46
N ARG A 16 -27.83 -59.65 11.04
CA ARG A 16 -28.68 -60.27 10.02
C ARG A 16 -28.92 -59.33 8.82
N ARG A 17 -29.45 -58.15 9.06
CA ARG A 17 -29.79 -57.16 8.03
C ARG A 17 -29.99 -55.77 8.63
N ILE A 18 -30.04 -54.81 7.74
CA ILE A 18 -30.47 -53.43 8.08
C ILE A 18 -31.92 -53.22 7.65
N MET A 19 -32.60 -52.34 8.42
CA MET A 19 -33.94 -51.86 8.05
C MET A 19 -33.83 -50.38 7.69
N THR A 20 -34.11 -50.08 6.40
CA THR A 20 -34.18 -48.70 5.89
C THR A 20 -35.49 -48.03 6.24
N PRO A 21 -35.60 -46.68 6.07
CA PRO A 21 -36.86 -45.94 6.29
C PRO A 21 -38.01 -46.55 5.47
N GLY A 22 -39.21 -46.58 6.07
CA GLY A 22 -40.41 -47.13 5.43
C GLY A 22 -41.03 -48.29 6.18
N LEU A 23 -41.89 -49.04 5.49
CA LEU A 23 -42.56 -50.24 6.04
C LEU A 23 -41.60 -51.41 6.08
N ASN A 24 -41.34 -51.92 7.27
CA ASN A 24 -40.46 -53.07 7.48
C ASN A 24 -41.15 -54.12 8.33
N PHE A 25 -41.06 -55.36 7.96
CA PHE A 25 -41.55 -56.48 8.74
C PHE A 25 -40.39 -57.14 9.50
N LYS A 26 -40.64 -57.47 10.74
CA LYS A 26 -39.66 -58.13 11.60
C LYS A 26 -40.32 -59.40 12.15
N ILE A 27 -39.57 -60.50 12.28
CA ILE A 27 -40.05 -61.77 12.86
C ILE A 27 -40.04 -61.59 14.40
N PRO A 28 -41.20 -61.58 15.04
CA PRO A 28 -41.24 -61.44 16.49
C PRO A 28 -40.50 -62.64 17.14
N PHE A 29 -39.92 -62.42 18.33
CA PHE A 29 -39.14 -63.35 19.15
C PHE A 29 -37.76 -63.78 18.58
N ILE A 30 -37.52 -63.72 17.28
CA ILE A 30 -36.26 -64.15 16.66
C ILE A 30 -35.39 -62.90 16.30
N GLU A 31 -35.99 -61.92 15.66
CA GLU A 31 -35.29 -60.68 15.25
C GLU A 31 -35.37 -59.60 16.35
N VAL A 32 -34.23 -59.12 16.77
CA VAL A 32 -34.09 -58.03 17.73
C VAL A 32 -33.49 -56.80 17.09
N VAL A 33 -34.04 -55.64 17.35
CA VAL A 33 -33.42 -54.36 16.97
C VAL A 33 -32.26 -54.11 17.92
N HIS A 34 -31.04 -54.25 17.42
CA HIS A 34 -29.82 -54.03 18.19
C HIS A 34 -29.58 -52.56 18.43
N LYS A 35 -29.58 -51.73 17.39
CA LYS A 35 -29.34 -50.30 17.46
C LYS A 35 -30.12 -49.56 16.37
N LYS A 36 -30.61 -48.36 16.72
CA LYS A 36 -31.17 -47.39 15.76
C LYS A 36 -30.12 -46.30 15.53
N ILE A 37 -29.70 -46.10 14.31
CA ILE A 37 -28.65 -45.18 13.90
C ILE A 37 -29.29 -44.03 13.14
N SER A 38 -28.99 -42.77 13.55
CA SER A 38 -29.38 -41.62 12.79
C SER A 38 -28.36 -41.38 11.66
N ILE A 39 -28.85 -41.20 10.44
CA ILE A 39 -28.05 -40.82 9.28
C ILE A 39 -27.99 -39.30 9.08
N GLN A 40 -28.61 -38.56 9.96
CA GLN A 40 -28.63 -37.08 9.92
C GLN A 40 -27.30 -36.52 10.40
N ASN A 41 -27.01 -35.29 9.99
CA ASN A 41 -25.86 -34.56 10.49
C ASN A 41 -25.99 -34.29 12.00
N ARG A 42 -24.89 -34.48 12.71
CA ARG A 42 -24.79 -34.24 14.15
C ARG A 42 -23.66 -33.26 14.42
N SER A 43 -23.89 -32.34 15.34
CA SER A 43 -22.87 -31.40 15.79
C SER A 43 -22.49 -31.69 17.24
N VAL A 44 -21.22 -31.47 17.55
CA VAL A 44 -20.65 -31.54 18.90
C VAL A 44 -19.77 -30.34 19.12
N GLU A 45 -19.99 -29.69 20.25
CA GLU A 45 -19.12 -28.60 20.74
C GLU A 45 -18.08 -29.20 21.68
N LEU A 46 -16.85 -28.73 21.54
CA LEU A 46 -15.68 -29.20 22.27
C LEU A 46 -14.95 -28.01 22.87
N GLU A 47 -14.62 -28.11 24.14
CA GLU A 47 -13.75 -27.16 24.81
C GLU A 47 -12.57 -27.92 25.41
N PHE A 48 -11.35 -27.55 25.05
CA PHE A 48 -10.13 -28.20 25.55
C PHE A 48 -8.97 -27.22 25.56
N GLN A 49 -7.90 -27.62 26.23
CA GLN A 49 -6.66 -26.85 26.32
C GLN A 49 -5.50 -27.62 25.69
N ALA A 50 -4.58 -26.87 25.12
CA ALA A 50 -3.30 -27.39 24.59
C ALA A 50 -2.17 -26.48 25.08
N ILE A 51 -0.96 -27.01 25.04
CA ILE A 51 0.25 -26.29 25.44
C ILE A 51 1.11 -26.12 24.18
N THR A 52 1.56 -24.90 23.92
CA THR A 52 2.47 -24.57 22.81
C THR A 52 3.90 -24.95 23.15
N ILE A 53 4.82 -24.89 22.16
CA ILE A 53 6.24 -25.20 22.34
C ILE A 53 6.92 -24.26 23.36
N ASP A 54 6.46 -23.03 23.48
CA ASP A 54 6.90 -22.02 24.43
C ASP A 54 6.10 -22.04 25.75
N GLN A 55 5.46 -23.19 26.04
CA GLN A 55 4.75 -23.51 27.30
C GLN A 55 3.55 -22.58 27.61
N ALA A 56 2.98 -21.92 26.62
CA ALA A 56 1.77 -21.15 26.80
C ALA A 56 0.52 -22.05 26.75
N ASN A 57 -0.39 -21.86 27.69
CA ASN A 57 -1.69 -22.51 27.68
C ASN A 57 -2.62 -21.82 26.66
N VAL A 58 -3.22 -22.62 25.79
CA VAL A 58 -4.17 -22.19 24.77
C VAL A 58 -5.50 -22.92 24.99
N TYR A 59 -6.58 -22.19 25.05
CA TYR A 59 -7.94 -22.71 25.14
C TYR A 59 -8.59 -22.67 23.78
N PHE A 60 -9.15 -23.82 23.39
CA PHE A 60 -9.83 -23.99 22.11
C PHE A 60 -11.31 -24.28 22.32
N LYS A 61 -12.15 -23.60 21.54
CA LYS A 61 -13.54 -23.95 21.35
C LYS A 61 -13.73 -24.37 19.91
N ALA A 62 -14.17 -25.59 19.71
CA ALA A 62 -14.35 -26.17 18.39
C ALA A 62 -15.76 -26.75 18.24
N MET A 63 -16.29 -26.71 17.04
CA MET A 63 -17.51 -27.38 16.64
C MET A 63 -17.20 -28.39 15.55
N LEU A 64 -17.63 -29.61 15.75
CA LEU A 64 -17.51 -30.69 14.81
C LEU A 64 -18.88 -31.05 14.25
N LEU A 65 -18.98 -31.16 12.93
CA LEU A 65 -20.14 -31.65 12.20
C LEU A 65 -19.81 -32.98 11.53
N TYR A 66 -20.51 -34.02 11.86
CA TYR A 66 -20.29 -35.37 11.33
C TYR A 66 -21.60 -36.09 10.99
N SER A 67 -21.53 -37.07 10.13
CA SER A 67 -22.64 -37.94 9.77
C SER A 67 -22.15 -39.32 9.46
N VAL A 68 -23.05 -40.29 9.34
CA VAL A 68 -22.72 -41.61 8.79
C VAL A 68 -22.30 -41.43 7.32
N ILE A 69 -21.28 -42.17 6.86
CA ILE A 69 -20.73 -42.04 5.51
C ILE A 69 -21.80 -42.30 4.45
N ASP A 70 -22.43 -43.47 4.49
CA ASP A 70 -23.45 -43.89 3.55
C ASP A 70 -24.38 -44.90 4.24
N GLN A 71 -25.50 -45.26 3.55
CA GLN A 71 -26.45 -46.25 4.00
C GLN A 71 -25.99 -47.69 3.66
N ASP A 72 -24.78 -47.85 3.13
CA ASP A 72 -24.19 -49.14 2.85
C ASP A 72 -24.02 -49.96 4.13
N GLU A 73 -24.30 -51.26 3.98
CA GLU A 73 -24.28 -52.26 5.05
C GLU A 73 -22.96 -52.25 5.83
N LYS A 74 -21.82 -52.12 5.14
CA LYS A 74 -20.49 -52.10 5.74
C LYS A 74 -20.30 -50.98 6.76
N TYR A 75 -20.70 -49.77 6.39
CA TYR A 75 -20.56 -48.61 7.28
C TYR A 75 -21.53 -48.67 8.46
N ILE A 76 -22.76 -49.08 8.21
CA ILE A 76 -23.78 -49.23 9.25
C ILE A 76 -23.37 -50.29 10.28
N ILE A 77 -22.76 -51.43 9.86
CA ILE A 77 -22.20 -52.41 10.77
C ILE A 77 -21.10 -51.83 11.66
N ASN A 78 -20.18 -51.04 11.08
CA ASN A 78 -19.13 -50.41 11.87
C ASN A 78 -19.71 -49.47 12.92
N VAL A 79 -20.67 -48.59 12.55
CA VAL A 79 -21.37 -47.70 13.47
C VAL A 79 -22.12 -48.45 14.58
N ALA A 80 -22.67 -49.63 14.25
CA ALA A 80 -23.45 -50.41 15.20
C ALA A 80 -22.57 -51.14 16.22
N PHE A 81 -21.48 -51.74 15.81
CA PHE A 81 -20.73 -52.71 16.59
C PHE A 81 -19.33 -52.26 17.04
N LYS A 82 -18.75 -51.22 16.48
CA LYS A 82 -17.43 -50.72 16.92
C LYS A 82 -17.42 -50.11 18.33
N PHE A 83 -18.54 -49.51 18.73
CA PHE A 83 -18.70 -48.93 20.08
C PHE A 83 -19.90 -49.51 20.76
N VAL A 84 -19.74 -49.81 22.04
CA VAL A 84 -20.79 -50.38 22.88
C VAL A 84 -22.01 -49.44 22.96
N ASP A 85 -21.73 -48.16 23.19
CA ASP A 85 -22.77 -47.15 23.26
C ASP A 85 -22.29 -45.80 22.62
N GLU A 86 -23.20 -44.85 22.54
CA GLU A 86 -22.94 -43.53 21.98
C GLU A 86 -21.99 -42.73 22.84
N ARG A 87 -21.96 -42.95 24.17
CA ARG A 87 -21.05 -42.25 25.09
C ARG A 87 -19.59 -42.64 24.83
N ASN A 88 -19.34 -43.95 24.63
CA ASN A 88 -18.00 -44.46 24.33
C ASN A 88 -17.49 -43.95 22.96
N PHE A 89 -18.37 -43.88 21.98
CA PHE A 89 -18.06 -43.25 20.69
C PHE A 89 -17.68 -41.77 20.86
N MET A 90 -18.54 -41.04 21.60
CA MET A 90 -18.31 -39.59 21.83
C MET A 90 -17.00 -39.32 22.57
N GLN A 91 -16.69 -40.13 23.62
CA GLN A 91 -15.44 -39.99 24.34
C GLN A 91 -14.21 -40.29 23.45
N ALA A 92 -14.30 -41.32 22.63
CA ALA A 92 -13.23 -41.66 21.67
C ALA A 92 -13.02 -40.51 20.66
N LEU A 93 -14.12 -39.99 20.11
CA LEU A 93 -14.11 -38.88 19.18
C LEU A 93 -13.46 -37.62 19.78
N ILE A 94 -13.91 -37.20 20.96
CA ILE A 94 -13.38 -36.04 21.66
C ILE A 94 -11.86 -36.21 21.91
N ARG A 95 -11.44 -37.34 22.47
CA ARG A 95 -10.02 -37.61 22.76
C ARG A 95 -9.16 -37.64 21.50
N THR A 96 -9.68 -38.16 20.40
CA THR A 96 -8.96 -38.18 19.11
C THR A 96 -8.74 -36.76 18.60
N ILE A 97 -9.76 -35.92 18.65
CA ILE A 97 -9.69 -34.50 18.24
C ILE A 97 -8.72 -33.74 19.13
N GLU A 98 -8.88 -33.83 20.45
CA GLU A 98 -7.99 -33.19 21.42
C GLU A 98 -6.53 -33.62 21.22
N GLY A 99 -6.28 -34.92 21.04
CA GLY A 99 -4.95 -35.46 20.82
C GLY A 99 -4.31 -34.92 19.55
N SER A 100 -5.06 -34.85 18.45
CA SER A 100 -4.60 -34.33 17.18
C SER A 100 -4.27 -32.84 17.24
N ILE A 101 -5.13 -32.04 17.83
CA ILE A 101 -4.90 -30.59 17.98
C ILE A 101 -3.74 -30.32 18.94
N ARG A 102 -3.67 -31.02 20.08
CA ARG A 102 -2.53 -30.89 21.01
C ARG A 102 -1.22 -31.24 20.35
N GLY A 103 -1.17 -32.34 19.59
CA GLY A 103 0.03 -32.76 18.85
C GLY A 103 0.50 -31.69 17.88
N TYR A 104 -0.41 -31.07 17.15
CA TYR A 104 -0.07 -30.02 16.21
C TYR A 104 0.36 -28.73 16.91
N VAL A 105 -0.39 -28.27 17.92
CA VAL A 105 -0.14 -27.03 18.66
C VAL A 105 1.17 -27.09 19.45
N ALA A 106 1.54 -28.26 20.00
CA ALA A 106 2.81 -28.45 20.70
C ALA A 106 4.04 -28.19 19.83
N THR A 107 3.92 -28.18 18.52
CA THR A 107 5.00 -27.84 17.58
C THR A 107 5.08 -26.36 17.22
N LYS A 108 4.13 -25.54 17.64
CA LYS A 108 3.99 -24.15 17.26
C LYS A 108 4.23 -23.21 18.43
N LYS A 109 4.66 -21.97 18.11
CA LYS A 109 4.78 -20.90 19.11
C LYS A 109 3.42 -20.22 19.33
N GLN A 110 3.22 -19.66 20.52
CA GLN A 110 2.00 -18.94 20.86
C GLN A 110 1.64 -17.83 19.86
N ALA A 111 2.64 -17.08 19.36
CA ALA A 111 2.41 -15.98 18.42
C ALA A 111 1.84 -16.46 17.07
N ASP A 112 2.19 -17.69 16.67
CA ASP A 112 1.78 -18.27 15.38
C ASP A 112 0.39 -18.91 15.45
N VAL A 113 0.00 -19.46 16.61
CA VAL A 113 -1.24 -20.25 16.77
C VAL A 113 -2.49 -19.47 16.34
N LEU A 114 -2.58 -18.18 16.65
CA LEU A 114 -3.72 -17.34 16.25
C LEU A 114 -3.85 -17.19 14.73
N GLY A 115 -2.72 -17.11 14.03
CA GLY A 115 -2.66 -17.02 12.55
C GLY A 115 -2.88 -18.34 11.83
N LEU A 116 -2.59 -19.46 12.50
CA LEU A 116 -2.61 -20.81 11.91
C LEU A 116 -3.96 -21.52 12.08
N ARG A 117 -5.03 -20.83 12.42
CA ARG A 117 -6.37 -21.43 12.60
C ARG A 117 -6.77 -22.34 11.42
N LYS A 118 -6.55 -21.87 10.21
CA LYS A 118 -6.87 -22.64 9.00
C LYS A 118 -6.00 -23.87 8.84
N ASP A 119 -4.70 -23.73 9.03
CA ASP A 119 -3.75 -24.85 8.90
C ASP A 119 -3.99 -25.93 9.96
N ILE A 120 -4.30 -25.52 11.21
CA ILE A 120 -4.70 -26.42 12.28
C ILE A 120 -5.94 -27.20 11.85
N THR A 121 -6.96 -26.50 11.37
CA THR A 121 -8.23 -27.12 10.95
C THR A 121 -8.03 -28.12 9.80
N GLU A 122 -7.26 -27.77 8.77
CA GLU A 122 -7.01 -28.64 7.62
C GLU A 122 -6.23 -29.89 8.02
N HIS A 123 -5.13 -29.74 8.76
CA HIS A 123 -4.31 -30.87 9.20
C HIS A 123 -5.06 -31.84 10.11
N VAL A 124 -5.80 -31.29 11.06
CA VAL A 124 -6.58 -32.07 12.02
C VAL A 124 -7.78 -32.74 11.33
N LYS A 125 -8.41 -32.07 10.36
CA LYS A 125 -9.52 -32.61 9.57
C LYS A 125 -9.14 -33.90 8.86
N GLU A 126 -8.01 -33.91 8.16
CA GLU A 126 -7.53 -35.11 7.44
C GLU A 126 -7.25 -36.29 8.39
N GLN A 127 -6.67 -36.00 9.54
CA GLN A 127 -6.33 -37.05 10.50
C GLN A 127 -7.58 -37.62 11.18
N ILE A 128 -8.54 -36.76 11.52
CA ILE A 128 -9.80 -37.18 12.17
C ILE A 128 -10.70 -37.91 11.18
N ASP A 129 -10.79 -37.45 9.93
CA ASP A 129 -11.65 -38.06 8.92
C ASP A 129 -11.24 -39.55 8.67
N ARG A 130 -9.95 -39.84 8.60
CA ARG A 130 -9.45 -41.22 8.51
C ARG A 130 -9.91 -42.10 9.67
N ASN A 131 -9.87 -41.60 10.91
CA ASN A 131 -10.31 -42.32 12.08
C ASN A 131 -11.83 -42.50 12.09
N LEU A 132 -12.57 -41.48 11.69
CA LEU A 132 -14.03 -41.54 11.59
C LEU A 132 -14.50 -42.51 10.50
N GLU A 133 -13.83 -42.54 9.34
CA GLU A 133 -14.14 -43.50 8.28
C GLU A 133 -14.05 -44.96 8.75
N GLU A 134 -13.03 -45.28 9.54
CA GLU A 134 -12.91 -46.63 10.14
C GLU A 134 -14.10 -46.95 11.07
N TRP A 135 -14.69 -45.94 11.69
CA TRP A 135 -15.85 -46.10 12.58
C TRP A 135 -17.19 -46.09 11.84
N GLY A 136 -17.17 -45.77 10.52
CA GLY A 136 -18.35 -45.67 9.67
C GLY A 136 -18.96 -44.27 9.62
N TYR A 137 -18.26 -43.28 10.10
CA TYR A 137 -18.66 -41.85 10.06
C TYR A 137 -17.78 -41.06 9.11
N HIS A 138 -18.28 -39.94 8.65
CA HIS A 138 -17.56 -38.97 7.84
C HIS A 138 -17.61 -37.59 8.50
N LEU A 139 -16.47 -36.91 8.51
CA LEU A 139 -16.34 -35.54 8.98
C LEU A 139 -16.85 -34.57 7.92
N LYS A 140 -17.97 -33.91 8.18
CA LYS A 140 -18.51 -32.89 7.27
C LYS A 140 -17.77 -31.58 7.41
N ASP A 141 -17.56 -31.14 8.64
CA ASP A 141 -16.88 -29.90 8.93
C ASP A 141 -16.24 -29.89 10.32
N LEU A 142 -15.14 -29.16 10.46
CA LEU A 142 -14.48 -28.88 11.72
C LEU A 142 -14.19 -27.36 11.78
N GLN A 143 -14.78 -26.69 12.74
CA GLN A 143 -14.62 -25.26 12.93
C GLN A 143 -13.97 -25.00 14.29
N LEU A 144 -12.89 -24.22 14.29
CA LEU A 144 -12.30 -23.65 15.48
C LEU A 144 -12.94 -22.28 15.72
N ASN A 145 -13.92 -22.23 16.64
CA ASN A 145 -14.72 -21.04 16.91
C ASN A 145 -13.88 -19.97 17.62
N ASP A 146 -13.15 -20.40 18.66
CA ASP A 146 -12.36 -19.50 19.46
C ASP A 146 -11.03 -20.10 19.88
N ILE A 147 -10.00 -19.25 19.94
CA ILE A 147 -8.65 -19.57 20.39
C ILE A 147 -8.25 -18.47 21.37
N THR A 148 -8.18 -18.80 22.65
CA THR A 148 -7.84 -17.84 23.71
C THR A 148 -6.64 -18.31 24.51
N PHE A 149 -5.91 -17.37 25.09
CA PHE A 149 -4.80 -17.62 26.00
C PHE A 149 -5.16 -17.15 27.40
N ASP A 150 -4.34 -17.54 28.38
CA ASP A 150 -4.43 -16.98 29.72
C ASP A 150 -4.32 -15.44 29.66
N GLU A 151 -5.04 -14.76 30.54
CA GLU A 151 -5.13 -13.29 30.59
C GLU A 151 -3.74 -12.62 30.66
N VAL A 152 -2.82 -13.20 31.41
CA VAL A 152 -1.45 -12.70 31.55
C VAL A 152 -0.71 -12.74 30.19
N ILE A 153 -0.87 -13.84 29.46
CA ILE A 153 -0.27 -14.02 28.14
C ILE A 153 -0.91 -13.05 27.14
N MET A 154 -2.23 -12.93 27.14
CA MET A 154 -2.95 -11.99 26.27
C MET A 154 -2.48 -10.54 26.47
N LYS A 155 -2.31 -10.13 27.72
CA LYS A 155 -1.80 -8.80 28.05
C LYS A 155 -0.36 -8.60 27.58
N SER A 156 0.50 -9.59 27.77
CA SER A 156 1.88 -9.56 27.31
C SER A 156 1.99 -9.49 25.78
N MET A 157 1.21 -10.31 25.07
CA MET A 157 1.14 -10.27 23.60
C MET A 157 0.63 -8.91 23.10
N SER A 158 -0.41 -8.36 23.74
CA SER A 158 -0.92 -7.03 23.39
C SER A 158 0.14 -5.94 23.55
N GLN A 159 0.96 -5.99 24.60
CA GLN A 159 2.07 -5.06 24.81
C GLN A 159 3.16 -5.21 23.73
N VAL A 160 3.52 -6.44 23.36
CA VAL A 160 4.50 -6.69 22.29
C VAL A 160 3.98 -6.18 20.94
N VAL A 161 2.73 -6.47 20.61
CA VAL A 161 2.11 -5.96 19.38
C VAL A 161 2.04 -4.43 19.37
N ALA A 162 1.64 -3.81 20.49
CA ALA A 162 1.61 -2.36 20.62
C ALA A 162 3.01 -1.75 20.43
N SER A 163 4.04 -2.34 21.06
CA SER A 163 5.44 -1.89 20.92
C SER A 163 5.95 -2.02 19.49
N ASN A 164 5.67 -3.15 18.82
CA ASN A 164 6.04 -3.36 17.43
C ASN A 164 5.33 -2.38 16.48
N ASN A 165 4.05 -2.11 16.74
CA ASN A 165 3.29 -1.13 15.95
C ASN A 165 3.84 0.29 16.15
N LEU A 166 4.19 0.68 17.37
CA LEU A 166 4.83 1.97 17.65
C LEU A 166 6.18 2.10 16.95
N LYS A 167 7.00 1.05 16.98
CA LYS A 167 8.28 1.01 16.27
C LYS A 167 8.07 1.15 14.76
N ALA A 168 7.17 0.36 14.18
CA ALA A 168 6.87 0.44 12.75
C ALA A 168 6.30 1.81 12.34
N ALA A 169 5.46 2.42 13.19
CA ALA A 169 4.95 3.78 12.96
C ALA A 169 6.07 4.81 12.97
N ALA A 170 6.99 4.75 13.94
CA ALA A 170 8.14 5.66 14.03
C ALA A 170 9.11 5.49 12.84
N GLU A 171 9.36 4.27 12.41
CA GLU A 171 10.18 3.99 11.21
C GLU A 171 9.52 4.56 9.94
N ASN A 172 8.22 4.35 9.77
CA ASN A 172 7.46 4.89 8.63
C ASN A 172 7.43 6.43 8.64
N GLU A 173 7.24 7.04 9.81
CA GLU A 173 7.27 8.49 9.96
C GLU A 173 8.65 9.06 9.64
N GLY A 174 9.72 8.41 10.13
CA GLY A 174 11.09 8.78 9.81
C GLY A 174 11.39 8.70 8.31
N GLN A 175 10.96 7.64 7.65
CA GLN A 175 11.09 7.48 6.19
C GLN A 175 10.28 8.53 5.42
N ALA A 176 9.04 8.78 5.81
CA ALA A 176 8.20 9.80 5.20
C ALA A 176 8.81 11.20 5.31
N LEU A 177 9.36 11.55 6.47
CA LEU A 177 10.05 12.82 6.70
C LEU A 177 11.30 12.93 5.82
N LEU A 178 12.09 11.87 5.72
CA LEU A 178 13.29 11.83 4.89
C LEU A 178 12.93 12.03 3.41
N ILE A 179 11.94 11.31 2.90
CA ILE A 179 11.45 11.43 1.52
C ILE A 179 10.95 12.86 1.26
N THR A 180 10.15 13.42 2.18
CA THR A 180 9.60 14.76 2.05
C THR A 180 10.71 15.81 1.99
N ARG A 181 11.71 15.75 2.87
CA ARG A 181 12.84 16.68 2.88
C ARG A 181 13.71 16.54 1.63
N THR A 182 13.99 15.32 1.20
CA THR A 182 14.76 15.08 -0.02
C THR A 182 14.04 15.64 -1.24
N LYS A 183 12.74 15.37 -1.37
CA LYS A 183 11.94 15.91 -2.48
C LYS A 183 11.80 17.42 -2.46
N ALA A 184 11.69 18.04 -1.30
CA ALA A 184 11.70 19.49 -1.16
C ALA A 184 13.03 20.08 -1.63
N ALA A 185 14.16 19.50 -1.19
CA ALA A 185 15.49 19.96 -1.61
C ALA A 185 15.76 19.76 -3.11
N GLU A 186 15.32 18.62 -3.67
CA GLU A 186 15.38 18.37 -5.12
C GLU A 186 14.55 19.40 -5.91
N ALA A 187 13.34 19.68 -5.45
CA ALA A 187 12.45 20.66 -6.07
C ALA A 187 13.06 22.09 -6.04
N GLU A 188 13.60 22.51 -4.89
CA GLU A 188 14.28 23.79 -4.75
C GLU A 188 15.52 23.89 -5.64
N GLY A 189 16.36 22.84 -5.67
CA GLY A 189 17.52 22.79 -6.56
C GLY A 189 17.15 22.85 -8.04
N ASN A 190 16.07 22.18 -8.44
CA ASN A 190 15.55 22.25 -9.80
C ASN A 190 14.98 23.64 -10.13
N PHE A 191 14.26 24.26 -9.19
CA PHE A 191 13.73 25.60 -9.34
C PHE A 191 14.87 26.62 -9.58
N ILE A 192 15.94 26.59 -8.77
CA ILE A 192 17.11 27.44 -8.94
C ILE A 192 17.76 27.24 -10.31
N LYS A 193 17.94 26.00 -10.76
CA LYS A 193 18.51 25.71 -12.08
C LYS A 193 17.66 26.24 -13.23
N ILE A 194 16.34 26.05 -13.16
CA ILE A 194 15.39 26.54 -14.17
C ILE A 194 15.39 28.06 -14.19
N SER A 195 15.34 28.72 -13.03
CA SER A 195 15.39 30.19 -12.91
C SER A 195 16.68 30.76 -13.50
N ALA A 196 17.84 30.20 -13.13
CA ALA A 196 19.13 30.64 -13.66
C ALA A 196 19.25 30.46 -15.19
N ASN A 197 18.73 29.36 -15.72
CA ASN A 197 18.70 29.16 -17.18
C ASN A 197 17.76 30.16 -17.88
N ALA A 198 16.58 30.41 -17.32
CA ALA A 198 15.65 31.40 -17.85
C ALA A 198 16.22 32.82 -17.84
N GLU A 199 16.93 33.21 -16.76
CA GLU A 199 17.63 34.49 -16.68
C GLU A 199 18.75 34.60 -17.72
N ARG A 200 19.53 33.53 -17.92
CA ARG A 200 20.59 33.49 -18.96
C ARG A 200 19.99 33.66 -20.35
N GLU A 201 18.94 32.94 -20.68
CA GLU A 201 18.26 33.03 -21.98
C GLU A 201 17.65 34.41 -22.20
N ALA A 202 17.00 34.98 -21.17
CA ALA A 202 16.45 36.32 -21.23
C ALA A 202 17.53 37.36 -21.40
N ALA A 203 18.69 37.22 -20.73
CA ALA A 203 19.84 38.12 -20.92
C ALA A 203 20.44 38.00 -22.35
N GLN A 204 20.55 36.77 -22.88
CA GLN A 204 21.02 36.55 -24.22
C GLN A 204 20.07 37.14 -25.28
N MET A 205 18.76 36.95 -25.14
CA MET A 205 17.74 37.53 -26.01
C MET A 205 17.75 39.06 -25.97
N ARG A 206 17.88 39.65 -24.77
CA ARG A 206 18.05 41.08 -24.63
C ARG A 206 19.30 41.60 -25.33
N GLY A 207 20.42 40.89 -25.16
CA GLY A 207 21.68 41.24 -25.85
C GLY A 207 21.54 41.18 -27.39
N GLN A 208 20.91 40.13 -27.90
CA GLN A 208 20.61 39.99 -29.34
C GLN A 208 19.67 41.14 -29.83
N GLY A 209 18.61 41.43 -29.06
CA GLY A 209 17.71 42.52 -29.39
C GLY A 209 18.42 43.88 -29.49
N VAL A 210 19.30 44.17 -28.54
CA VAL A 210 20.13 45.40 -28.59
C VAL A 210 21.07 45.41 -29.78
N ALA A 211 21.69 44.25 -30.11
CA ALA A 211 22.60 44.19 -31.26
C ALA A 211 21.85 44.40 -32.60
N LEU A 212 20.67 43.77 -32.76
CA LEU A 212 19.79 43.96 -33.93
C LEU A 212 19.31 45.42 -34.02
N PHE A 213 18.90 45.99 -32.91
CA PHE A 213 18.51 47.41 -32.87
C PHE A 213 19.63 48.32 -33.32
N ARG A 214 20.85 48.12 -32.82
CA ARG A 214 22.03 48.92 -33.23
C ARG A 214 22.35 48.73 -34.73
N GLN A 215 22.19 47.53 -35.25
CA GLN A 215 22.39 47.22 -36.66
C GLN A 215 21.36 47.94 -37.55
N GLU A 216 20.11 47.95 -37.17
CA GLU A 216 19.04 48.65 -37.90
C GLU A 216 19.22 50.18 -37.84
N VAL A 217 19.57 50.72 -36.69
CA VAL A 217 19.90 52.11 -36.55
C VAL A 217 21.08 52.53 -37.45
N ALA A 218 22.15 51.68 -37.46
CA ALA A 218 23.31 51.96 -38.32
C ALA A 218 22.96 51.91 -39.80
N LYS A 219 22.12 51.00 -40.26
CA LYS A 219 21.60 50.94 -41.63
C LYS A 219 20.80 52.18 -41.97
N GLY A 220 19.84 52.57 -41.11
CA GLY A 220 19.05 53.78 -41.32
C GLY A 220 19.89 55.04 -41.39
N MET A 221 20.93 55.13 -40.56
CA MET A 221 21.91 56.22 -40.65
C MET A 221 22.68 56.25 -41.96
N THR A 222 23.11 55.08 -42.43
CA THR A 222 23.88 54.97 -43.70
C THR A 222 23.01 55.35 -44.89
N GLU A 223 21.73 54.95 -44.89
CA GLU A 223 20.76 55.34 -45.93
C GLU A 223 20.48 56.84 -45.90
N ALA A 224 20.19 57.37 -44.70
CA ALA A 224 19.96 58.81 -44.55
C ALA A 224 21.18 59.66 -44.97
N ALA A 225 22.41 59.22 -44.66
CA ALA A 225 23.63 59.89 -45.08
C ALA A 225 23.80 59.86 -46.62
N LYS A 226 23.45 58.76 -47.30
CA LYS A 226 23.43 58.67 -48.78
C LYS A 226 22.43 59.63 -49.41
N GLU A 227 21.21 59.69 -48.87
CA GLU A 227 20.17 60.58 -49.38
C GLU A 227 20.56 62.06 -49.22
N LEU A 228 21.17 62.44 -48.10
CA LEU A 228 21.66 63.81 -47.90
C LEU A 228 22.83 64.19 -48.81
N GLN A 229 23.75 63.24 -49.07
CA GLN A 229 24.81 63.43 -50.06
C GLN A 229 24.24 63.64 -51.46
N THR A 230 23.22 62.91 -51.88
CA THR A 230 22.53 63.06 -53.15
C THR A 230 21.78 64.40 -53.27
N ALA A 231 21.27 64.92 -52.13
CA ALA A 231 20.59 66.22 -52.05
C ALA A 231 21.50 67.43 -51.84
N ASN A 232 22.82 67.25 -51.77
CA ASN A 232 23.85 68.29 -51.58
C ASN A 232 23.68 69.02 -50.22
N LEU A 233 23.13 68.33 -49.20
CA LEU A 233 22.90 68.81 -47.86
C LEU A 233 24.04 68.37 -46.91
N ASP A 234 24.40 69.26 -45.94
CA ASP A 234 25.51 69.00 -45.03
C ASP A 234 25.11 67.89 -44.01
N THR A 235 26.03 66.93 -43.80
CA THR A 235 25.88 65.82 -42.84
C THR A 235 25.66 66.27 -41.39
N SER A 236 25.97 67.56 -41.09
CA SER A 236 25.70 68.16 -39.79
C SER A 236 24.21 68.16 -39.39
N VAL A 237 23.29 68.09 -40.35
CA VAL A 237 21.84 68.03 -40.10
C VAL A 237 21.41 66.73 -39.43
N ILE A 238 22.06 65.59 -39.80
CA ILE A 238 21.80 64.28 -39.17
C ILE A 238 22.30 64.32 -37.72
N LEU A 239 23.49 64.81 -37.50
CA LEU A 239 24.08 64.91 -36.18
C LEU A 239 23.22 65.79 -35.26
N PHE A 240 22.66 66.87 -35.81
CA PHE A 240 21.74 67.74 -35.05
C PHE A 240 20.41 67.06 -34.75
N SER A 241 19.81 66.32 -35.69
CA SER A 241 18.61 65.55 -35.47
C SER A 241 18.77 64.47 -34.40
N MET A 242 19.88 63.73 -34.44
CA MET A 242 20.21 62.73 -33.42
C MET A 242 20.45 63.32 -32.05
N TRP A 243 21.11 64.47 -32.00
CA TRP A 243 21.31 65.16 -30.73
C TRP A 243 19.99 65.63 -30.12
N THR A 244 19.09 66.20 -30.93
CA THR A 244 17.76 66.62 -30.49
C THR A 244 16.92 65.44 -30.01
N GLU A 245 17.00 64.28 -30.66
CA GLU A 245 16.32 63.09 -30.27
C GLU A 245 16.91 62.49 -28.97
N ALA A 246 18.21 62.48 -28.84
CA ALA A 246 18.89 62.04 -27.61
C ALA A 246 18.48 62.96 -26.41
N VAL A 247 18.44 64.27 -26.62
CA VAL A 247 18.01 65.27 -25.58
C VAL A 247 16.54 65.03 -25.23
N LYS A 248 15.68 64.78 -26.22
CA LYS A 248 14.28 64.45 -25.99
C LYS A 248 14.11 63.17 -25.15
N ASN A 249 14.82 62.10 -25.47
CA ASN A 249 14.80 60.84 -24.73
C ASN A 249 15.35 61.05 -23.30
N PHE A 250 16.38 61.85 -23.11
CA PHE A 250 16.87 62.23 -21.78
C PHE A 250 15.82 63.03 -20.97
N ALA A 251 15.10 63.94 -21.63
CA ALA A 251 14.04 64.72 -20.99
C ALA A 251 12.82 63.86 -20.57
N GLU A 252 12.47 62.86 -21.38
CA GLU A 252 11.35 61.94 -21.14
C GLU A 252 11.66 60.87 -20.07
N GLN A 253 12.93 60.38 -20.03
CA GLN A 253 13.31 59.31 -19.10
C GLN A 253 14.15 59.78 -17.91
N GLY A 254 14.61 61.03 -17.90
CA GLY A 254 15.44 61.61 -16.86
C GLY A 254 14.66 61.92 -15.59
N LYS A 255 14.93 61.22 -14.51
CA LYS A 255 14.34 61.46 -13.19
C LYS A 255 14.92 62.74 -12.54
N GLY A 256 14.52 63.92 -13.05
CA GLY A 256 14.67 65.16 -12.32
C GLY A 256 16.04 65.85 -12.29
N ASN A 257 17.04 65.47 -13.08
CA ASN A 257 18.33 66.17 -13.21
C ASN A 257 18.25 67.19 -14.32
N ILE A 258 18.49 68.45 -14.01
CA ILE A 258 18.61 69.51 -15.00
C ILE A 258 20.02 69.46 -15.62
N ILE A 259 20.08 69.23 -16.92
CA ILE A 259 21.34 69.24 -17.69
C ILE A 259 21.38 70.52 -18.50
N PHE A 260 22.36 71.38 -18.26
CA PHE A 260 22.62 72.51 -19.10
C PHE A 260 23.48 72.04 -20.30
N LEU A 261 22.95 72.19 -21.48
CA LEU A 261 23.63 71.81 -22.71
C LEU A 261 23.97 73.05 -23.51
N ASP A 262 25.23 73.20 -23.85
CA ASP A 262 25.65 74.31 -24.72
C ASP A 262 25.23 73.94 -26.18
N GLY A 263 24.36 74.74 -26.77
CA GLY A 263 23.83 74.60 -28.10
C GLY A 263 24.74 74.96 -29.23
N SER A 264 25.97 75.38 -28.95
CA SER A 264 26.99 75.69 -29.99
C SER A 264 27.51 74.37 -30.61
N PRO A 265 27.95 74.38 -31.91
CA PRO A 265 28.50 73.19 -32.57
C PRO A 265 29.69 72.57 -31.82
N ASP A 266 30.56 73.40 -31.21
CA ASP A 266 31.72 72.97 -30.44
C ASP A 266 31.31 72.41 -29.05
N GLY A 267 30.34 73.06 -28.37
CA GLY A 267 29.78 72.62 -27.10
C GLY A 267 29.08 71.30 -27.22
N MET A 268 28.46 71.04 -28.36
CA MET A 268 27.78 69.79 -28.72
C MET A 268 28.78 68.63 -28.85
N GLN A 269 29.91 68.82 -29.51
CA GLN A 269 30.96 67.77 -29.62
C GLN A 269 31.60 67.46 -28.27
N GLN A 270 31.79 68.48 -27.44
CA GLN A 270 32.40 68.35 -26.13
C GLN A 270 31.45 67.62 -25.16
N THR A 271 30.13 67.93 -25.20
CA THR A 271 29.11 67.22 -24.41
C THR A 271 28.94 65.79 -24.82
N MET A 272 29.02 65.48 -26.13
CA MET A 272 28.95 64.09 -26.61
C MET A 272 30.17 63.30 -26.19
N ARG A 273 31.37 63.84 -26.18
CA ARG A 273 32.59 63.17 -25.66
C ARG A 273 32.49 62.94 -24.13
N GLN A 274 31.94 63.86 -23.36
CA GLN A 274 31.73 63.73 -21.93
C GLN A 274 30.69 62.66 -21.62
N MET A 275 29.59 62.54 -22.37
CA MET A 275 28.58 61.50 -22.19
C MET A 275 29.13 60.12 -22.53
N MET A 276 29.93 59.97 -23.59
CA MET A 276 30.61 58.71 -23.90
C MET A 276 31.59 58.30 -22.79
N ALA A 277 32.30 59.25 -22.18
CA ALA A 277 33.20 58.98 -21.06
C ALA A 277 32.43 58.57 -19.79
N LEU A 278 31.28 59.15 -19.54
CA LEU A 278 30.41 58.76 -18.40
C LEU A 278 29.78 57.41 -18.55
N SER A 279 29.37 57.01 -19.80
CA SER A 279 28.81 55.67 -20.06
C SER A 279 29.85 54.57 -19.88
N SER A 280 31.15 54.87 -20.19
CA SER A 280 32.23 53.91 -19.94
C SER A 280 32.62 53.76 -18.47
N LEU A 281 32.35 54.77 -17.64
CA LEU A 281 32.55 54.70 -16.17
C LEU A 281 31.44 54.00 -15.43
N THR A 282 30.19 54.06 -15.91
CA THR A 282 29.05 53.31 -15.33
C THR A 282 29.18 51.81 -15.54
N ASP A 283 29.71 51.40 -16.68
CA ASP A 283 30.02 49.97 -16.98
C ASP A 283 31.11 49.38 -16.06
N LEU A 284 32.05 50.25 -15.59
CA LEU A 284 33.11 49.84 -14.66
C LEU A 284 32.66 49.77 -13.20
N THR A 285 31.64 50.53 -12.81
CA THR A 285 31.09 50.52 -11.44
C THR A 285 30.12 49.36 -11.22
N GLU A 286 29.42 48.88 -12.22
CA GLU A 286 28.57 47.67 -12.11
C GLU A 286 29.40 46.38 -12.04
N ARG A 287 30.61 46.38 -12.64
CA ARG A 287 31.55 45.23 -12.58
C ARG A 287 32.20 45.01 -11.20
N ASN A 288 32.15 45.97 -10.32
CA ASN A 288 32.89 45.97 -9.04
C ASN A 288 31.98 45.94 -7.79
N LYS A 289 30.75 45.47 -7.88
CA LYS A 289 29.95 45.11 -6.70
C LYS A 289 30.36 43.74 -6.21
N PRO A 290 30.93 43.64 -4.98
CA PRO A 290 31.18 42.32 -4.37
C PRO A 290 29.85 41.63 -4.04
N ASN A 291 29.79 40.34 -4.31
CA ASN A 291 28.72 39.44 -3.93
C ASN A 291 28.48 39.42 -2.41
#